data_c671d8c35a9a4443127514f7033a2659
#
_entry.id   c671d8c35a9a4443127514f7033a2659
#
_cell.length_a   1.000
_cell.length_b   1.000
_cell.length_c   1.000
_cell.angle_alpha   90.00
_cell.angle_beta   90.00
_cell.angle_gamma   90.00
#
_symmetry.space_group_name_H-M   'P 1'
#
loop_
_entity.id
_entity.type
_entity.pdbx_description
1 polymer ?
#
loop_
_entity_poly.entity_id
_entity_poly.type
_entity_poly.pdbx_seq_one_letter_code
_entity_poly.pdbx_strand_id
1 'polypeptide(L)'
;MRVTISLNADGSRTVYQFDNAKHEAIATTTDSDGKSRGKTVYQIGEAGRFASGVVFGPDEKFLFKSIYKYDAAGRLEQETHLTKDDAVANKIVYKYNPAGKQVSYSVFDAAGKLVSESTSPAPSATAKPRNALGR
;
A
#
# COMPACT_ATOMS: atom_id res chain seq x y z
N MET A 1 -7.86 -14.04 15.25
CA MET A 1 -7.10 -12.88 14.72
C MET A 1 -5.61 -13.18 14.74
N ARG A 2 -4.91 -12.78 13.72
CA ARG A 2 -3.48 -13.02 13.62
C ARG A 2 -2.74 -11.68 13.66
N VAL A 3 -1.58 -11.66 14.33
CA VAL A 3 -0.77 -10.45 14.43
C VAL A 3 0.62 -10.72 13.86
N THR A 4 1.08 -9.81 13.01
CA THR A 4 2.43 -9.88 12.44
C THR A 4 3.10 -8.55 12.67
N ILE A 5 4.38 -8.58 13.07
CA ILE A 5 5.15 -7.37 13.33
C ILE A 5 6.29 -7.29 12.33
N SER A 6 6.43 -6.13 11.71
CA SER A 6 7.51 -5.85 10.77
C SER A 6 8.35 -4.71 11.31
N LEU A 7 9.67 -4.94 11.40
CA LEU A 7 10.60 -3.88 11.79
C LEU A 7 11.17 -3.26 10.55
N ASN A 8 11.16 -1.94 10.50
CA ASN A 8 11.64 -1.21 9.34
C ASN A 8 13.08 -0.73 9.56
N ALA A 9 13.76 -0.43 8.46
CA ALA A 9 15.17 -0.05 8.52
C ALA A 9 15.42 1.22 9.34
N ASP A 10 14.44 2.11 9.41
CA ASP A 10 14.58 3.37 10.13
C ASP A 10 14.24 3.25 11.62
N GLY A 11 14.02 2.02 12.10
CA GLY A 11 13.67 1.79 13.51
C GLY A 11 12.19 1.85 13.79
N SER A 12 11.37 2.20 12.80
CA SER A 12 9.93 2.17 12.99
C SER A 12 9.42 0.74 12.93
N ARG A 13 8.20 0.55 13.39
CA ARG A 13 7.60 -0.77 13.47
C ARG A 13 6.17 -0.71 12.97
N THR A 14 5.81 -1.70 12.14
CA THR A 14 4.44 -1.82 11.66
C THR A 14 3.84 -3.11 12.21
N VAL A 15 2.69 -3.00 12.84
CA VAL A 15 1.97 -4.13 13.38
C VAL A 15 0.74 -4.36 12.52
N TYR A 16 0.63 -5.56 11.98
CA TYR A 16 -0.52 -5.95 11.17
C TYR A 16 -1.43 -6.84 12.01
N GLN A 17 -2.69 -6.49 12.08
CA GLN A 17 -3.71 -7.29 12.76
C GLN A 17 -4.68 -7.78 11.70
N PHE A 18 -4.75 -9.10 11.50
CA PHE A 18 -5.60 -9.69 10.47
C PHE A 18 -6.86 -10.23 11.10
N ASP A 19 -8.00 -9.88 10.52
CA ASP A 19 -9.29 -10.39 10.93
C ASP A 19 -9.91 -11.13 9.75
N ASN A 20 -9.78 -12.45 9.73
CA ASN A 20 -10.25 -13.25 8.60
C ASN A 20 -11.76 -13.21 8.45
N ALA A 21 -12.48 -13.07 9.55
CA ALA A 21 -13.95 -13.04 9.48
C ALA A 21 -14.44 -11.79 8.77
N LYS A 22 -13.70 -10.69 8.91
CA LYS A 22 -14.07 -9.43 8.26
C LYS A 22 -13.31 -9.20 6.96
N HIS A 23 -12.38 -10.10 6.61
CA HIS A 23 -11.51 -9.92 5.45
C HIS A 23 -10.79 -8.58 5.49
N GLU A 24 -10.22 -8.30 6.66
CA GLU A 24 -9.66 -6.99 6.93
C GLU A 24 -8.31 -7.12 7.63
N ALA A 25 -7.42 -6.17 7.38
CA ALA A 25 -6.16 -6.11 8.13
C ALA A 25 -5.92 -4.65 8.49
N ILE A 26 -5.44 -4.41 9.70
CA ILE A 26 -5.11 -3.07 10.15
C ILE A 26 -3.61 -3.02 10.39
N ALA A 27 -2.93 -2.12 9.68
CA ALA A 27 -1.50 -1.92 9.83
C ALA A 27 -1.28 -0.62 10.58
N THR A 28 -0.63 -0.69 11.74
CA THR A 28 -0.33 0.50 12.53
C THR A 28 1.17 0.65 12.61
N THR A 29 1.67 1.83 12.27
CA THR A 29 3.11 2.11 12.28
C THR A 29 3.43 3.08 13.39
N THR A 30 4.47 2.73 14.18
CA THR A 30 5.00 3.63 15.21
C THR A 30 6.47 3.83 14.94
N ASP A 31 6.99 5.00 15.31
CA ASP A 31 8.40 5.27 15.14
C ASP A 31 9.19 4.65 16.30
N SER A 32 10.50 4.83 16.27
CA SER A 32 11.37 4.24 17.31
C SER A 32 11.08 4.77 18.71
N ASP A 33 10.43 5.93 18.79
CA ASP A 33 10.06 6.53 20.08
C ASP A 33 8.67 6.08 20.54
N GLY A 34 8.01 5.24 19.76
CA GLY A 34 6.68 4.76 20.13
C GLY A 34 5.53 5.67 19.70
N LYS A 35 5.83 6.72 18.96
CA LYS A 35 4.79 7.62 18.49
C LYS A 35 4.14 7.10 17.22
N SER A 36 2.84 7.28 17.09
CA SER A 36 2.11 6.84 15.92
C SER A 36 2.52 7.62 14.69
N ARG A 37 2.73 6.91 13.58
CA ARG A 37 2.94 7.50 12.27
C ARG A 37 1.72 7.36 11.40
N GLY A 38 0.69 6.68 11.90
CA GLY A 38 -0.53 6.49 11.16
C GLY A 38 -0.91 5.02 11.07
N LYS A 39 -2.00 4.78 10.37
CA LYS A 39 -2.47 3.41 10.18
C LYS A 39 -3.17 3.29 8.83
N THR A 40 -3.25 2.06 8.35
CA THR A 40 -3.98 1.74 7.13
C THR A 40 -4.91 0.58 7.42
N VAL A 41 -6.17 0.72 7.00
CA VAL A 41 -7.14 -0.35 7.11
C VAL A 41 -7.30 -0.96 5.74
N TYR A 42 -6.84 -2.20 5.59
CA TYR A 42 -6.85 -2.91 4.32
C TYR A 42 -8.06 -3.82 4.21
N GLN A 43 -8.59 -3.92 2.99
CA GLN A 43 -9.57 -4.94 2.66
C GLN A 43 -8.82 -6.05 1.94
N ILE A 44 -9.04 -7.29 2.37
CA ILE A 44 -8.37 -8.44 1.80
C ILE A 44 -9.26 -9.03 0.73
N GLY A 45 -8.71 -9.14 -0.48
CA GLY A 45 -9.44 -9.68 -1.62
C GLY A 45 -9.00 -11.09 -1.97
N GLU A 46 -9.07 -11.39 -3.25
CA GLU A 46 -8.75 -12.71 -3.75
C GLU A 46 -7.30 -13.10 -3.46
N ALA A 47 -7.09 -14.38 -3.22
CA ALA A 47 -5.78 -14.95 -2.98
C ALA A 47 -5.08 -14.35 -1.77
N GLY A 48 -5.84 -13.75 -0.85
CA GLY A 48 -5.27 -13.16 0.34
C GLY A 48 -4.50 -11.88 0.09
N ARG A 49 -4.71 -11.24 -1.05
CA ARG A 49 -4.02 -9.98 -1.37
C ARG A 49 -4.85 -8.80 -0.93
N PHE A 50 -4.18 -7.69 -0.62
CA PHE A 50 -4.87 -6.46 -0.28
C PHE A 50 -5.53 -5.89 -1.53
N ALA A 51 -6.85 -5.70 -1.48
CA ALA A 51 -7.59 -5.12 -2.59
C ALA A 51 -7.65 -3.60 -2.50
N SER A 52 -7.72 -3.09 -1.29
CA SER A 52 -7.78 -1.65 -1.07
C SER A 52 -7.33 -1.33 0.33
N GLY A 53 -7.10 -0.05 0.60
CA GLY A 53 -6.74 0.40 1.92
C GLY A 53 -7.18 1.83 2.13
N VAL A 54 -7.51 2.17 3.38
CA VAL A 54 -7.81 3.55 3.77
C VAL A 54 -6.68 3.97 4.69
N VAL A 55 -6.01 5.06 4.33
CA VAL A 55 -4.81 5.52 5.03
C VAL A 55 -5.15 6.71 5.92
N PHE A 56 -4.74 6.60 7.19
CA PHE A 56 -4.95 7.64 8.20
C PHE A 56 -3.59 8.11 8.71
N GLY A 57 -3.49 9.39 9.00
CA GLY A 57 -2.28 9.97 9.56
C GLY A 57 -2.13 9.70 11.04
N PRO A 58 -1.05 10.22 11.66
CA PRO A 58 -0.80 10.00 13.10
C PRO A 58 -1.91 10.53 14.00
N ASP A 59 -2.67 11.49 13.53
CA ASP A 59 -3.78 12.07 14.28
C ASP A 59 -5.12 11.39 13.95
N GLU A 60 -5.04 10.26 13.24
CA GLU A 60 -6.21 9.48 12.83
C GLU A 60 -7.12 10.21 11.83
N LYS A 61 -6.58 11.22 11.17
CA LYS A 61 -7.33 11.90 10.13
C LYS A 61 -7.12 11.21 8.79
N PHE A 62 -8.17 11.12 8.02
CA PHE A 62 -8.12 10.51 6.71
C PHE A 62 -7.10 11.22 5.82
N LEU A 63 -6.28 10.44 5.11
CA LEU A 63 -5.34 10.97 4.14
C LEU A 63 -5.77 10.62 2.72
N PHE A 64 -5.95 9.35 2.42
CA PHE A 64 -6.41 8.92 1.10
C PHE A 64 -6.80 7.44 1.15
N LYS A 65 -7.48 7.00 0.09
CA LYS A 65 -7.75 5.57 -0.12
C LYS A 65 -6.86 5.07 -1.22
N SER A 66 -6.50 3.80 -1.16
CA SER A 66 -5.71 3.15 -2.21
C SER A 66 -6.49 1.97 -2.74
N ILE A 67 -6.48 1.82 -4.06
CA ILE A 67 -7.03 0.64 -4.73
C ILE A 67 -5.85 -0.06 -5.40
N TYR A 68 -5.72 -1.36 -5.19
CA TYR A 68 -4.58 -2.12 -5.69
C TYR A 68 -5.03 -3.06 -6.80
N LYS A 69 -4.27 -3.08 -7.87
CA LYS A 69 -4.53 -3.97 -8.99
C LYS A 69 -3.28 -4.81 -9.24
N TYR A 70 -3.47 -6.10 -9.44
CA TYR A 70 -2.37 -7.03 -9.61
C TYR A 70 -2.38 -7.62 -11.01
N ASP A 71 -1.20 -7.96 -11.53
CA ASP A 71 -1.09 -8.58 -12.84
C ASP A 71 -1.36 -10.08 -12.73
N ALA A 72 -1.28 -10.78 -13.86
CA ALA A 72 -1.58 -12.20 -13.91
C ALA A 72 -0.62 -13.03 -13.06
N ALA A 73 0.58 -12.52 -12.82
CA ALA A 73 1.57 -13.19 -11.97
C ALA A 73 1.41 -12.85 -10.49
N GLY A 74 0.45 -12.00 -10.14
CA GLY A 74 0.21 -11.64 -8.76
C GLY A 74 1.06 -10.50 -8.25
N ARG A 75 1.73 -9.76 -9.14
CA ARG A 75 2.54 -8.62 -8.74
C ARG A 75 1.70 -7.36 -8.78
N LEU A 76 1.98 -6.42 -7.87
CA LEU A 76 1.25 -5.16 -7.85
C LEU A 76 1.53 -4.38 -9.13
N GLU A 77 0.51 -4.23 -9.94
CA GLU A 77 0.62 -3.57 -11.24
C GLU A 77 0.27 -2.09 -11.15
N GLN A 78 -0.70 -1.76 -10.30
CA GLN A 78 -1.25 -0.42 -10.29
C GLN A 78 -1.80 -0.10 -8.91
N GLU A 79 -1.58 1.14 -8.50
CA GLU A 79 -2.10 1.64 -7.24
C GLU A 79 -2.78 2.97 -7.53
N THR A 80 -4.07 3.07 -7.23
CA THR A 80 -4.84 4.29 -7.46
C THR A 80 -5.17 4.92 -6.13
N HIS A 81 -4.85 6.19 -5.98
CA HIS A 81 -5.14 6.93 -4.75
C HIS A 81 -6.40 7.77 -4.98
N LEU A 82 -7.33 7.66 -4.05
CA LEU A 82 -8.61 8.35 -4.12
C LEU A 82 -8.75 9.33 -2.98
N THR A 83 -9.48 10.40 -3.23
CA THR A 83 -9.84 11.34 -2.18
C THR A 83 -10.96 10.76 -1.33
N LYS A 84 -11.35 11.49 -0.29
CA LYS A 84 -12.44 11.09 0.59
C LYS A 84 -13.74 10.87 -0.18
N ASP A 85 -13.93 11.60 -1.27
CA ASP A 85 -15.15 11.51 -2.09
C ASP A 85 -15.01 10.49 -3.22
N ASP A 86 -13.97 9.64 -3.17
CA ASP A 86 -13.72 8.60 -4.15
C ASP A 86 -13.34 9.13 -5.52
N ALA A 87 -12.87 10.37 -5.59
CA ALA A 87 -12.32 10.90 -6.81
C ALA A 87 -10.86 10.53 -6.94
N VAL A 88 -10.39 10.25 -8.15
CA VAL A 88 -8.99 9.89 -8.36
C VAL A 88 -8.10 11.10 -8.07
N ALA A 89 -7.12 10.91 -7.19
CA ALA A 89 -6.11 11.93 -6.92
C ALA A 89 -4.89 11.69 -7.79
N ASN A 90 -4.43 10.45 -7.84
CA ASN A 90 -3.33 10.07 -8.71
C ASN A 90 -3.31 8.56 -8.86
N LYS A 91 -2.46 8.08 -9.76
CA LYS A 91 -2.33 6.67 -10.02
C LYS A 91 -0.87 6.34 -10.28
N ILE A 92 -0.40 5.23 -9.74
CA ILE A 92 0.96 4.76 -9.93
C ILE A 92 0.90 3.44 -10.67
N VAL A 93 1.69 3.32 -11.75
CA VAL A 93 1.78 2.08 -12.52
C VAL A 93 3.20 1.55 -12.39
N TYR A 94 3.32 0.30 -11.98
CA TYR A 94 4.61 -0.36 -11.75
C TYR A 94 4.93 -1.26 -12.93
N LYS A 95 6.20 -1.29 -13.31
CA LYS A 95 6.66 -2.14 -14.42
C LYS A 95 7.71 -3.10 -13.93
N TYR A 96 7.66 -4.31 -14.47
CA TYR A 96 8.55 -5.39 -14.06
C TYR A 96 9.30 -5.95 -15.26
N ASN A 97 10.52 -6.43 -15.02
CA ASN A 97 11.28 -7.10 -16.07
C ASN A 97 10.86 -8.58 -16.14
N PRO A 98 11.35 -9.33 -17.15
CA PRO A 98 10.98 -10.74 -17.26
C PRO A 98 11.34 -11.59 -16.04
N ALA A 99 12.31 -11.14 -15.24
CA ALA A 99 12.69 -11.85 -14.02
C ALA A 99 11.74 -11.55 -12.87
N GLY A 100 10.74 -10.68 -13.07
CA GLY A 100 9.79 -10.34 -12.04
C GLY A 100 10.24 -9.24 -11.10
N LYS A 101 11.32 -8.56 -11.42
CA LYS A 101 11.83 -7.49 -10.59
C LYS A 101 11.28 -6.15 -11.06
N GLN A 102 10.83 -5.32 -10.13
CA GLN A 102 10.32 -4.00 -10.47
C GLN A 102 11.48 -3.13 -11.00
N VAL A 103 11.29 -2.53 -12.17
CA VAL A 103 12.35 -1.75 -12.81
C VAL A 103 11.97 -0.29 -12.98
N SER A 104 10.69 0.06 -12.91
CA SER A 104 10.28 1.45 -13.06
C SER A 104 8.86 1.64 -12.55
N TYR A 105 8.48 2.90 -12.43
CA TYR A 105 7.09 3.24 -12.15
C TYR A 105 6.76 4.58 -12.79
N SER A 106 5.48 4.78 -13.07
CA SER A 106 4.97 6.02 -13.66
C SER A 106 3.86 6.54 -12.77
N VAL A 107 3.79 7.85 -12.60
CA VAL A 107 2.76 8.50 -11.79
C VAL A 107 1.92 9.37 -12.70
N PHE A 108 0.60 9.20 -12.58
CA PHE A 108 -0.37 9.97 -13.38
C PHE A 108 -1.23 10.80 -12.44
N ASP A 109 -1.62 11.99 -12.90
CA ASP A 109 -2.47 12.86 -12.10
C ASP A 109 -3.95 12.46 -12.23
N ALA A 110 -4.82 13.26 -11.62
CA ALA A 110 -6.25 12.98 -11.61
C ALA A 110 -6.86 12.92 -13.01
N ALA A 111 -6.28 13.64 -13.96
CA ALA A 111 -6.77 13.67 -15.33
C ALA A 111 -6.18 12.54 -16.18
N GLY A 112 -5.32 11.72 -15.62
CA GLY A 112 -4.67 10.65 -16.36
C GLY A 112 -3.42 11.07 -17.09
N LYS A 113 -2.91 12.27 -16.79
CA LYS A 113 -1.73 12.80 -17.44
C LYS A 113 -0.47 12.35 -16.70
N LEU A 114 0.55 11.93 -17.43
CA LEU A 114 1.81 11.52 -16.85
C LEU A 114 2.50 12.71 -16.21
N VAL A 115 2.81 12.61 -14.91
CA VAL A 115 3.48 13.69 -14.19
C VAL A 115 4.88 13.32 -13.72
N SER A 116 5.19 12.04 -13.65
CA SER A 116 6.49 11.62 -13.17
C SER A 116 6.77 10.19 -13.62
N GLU A 117 8.03 9.90 -13.85
CA GLU A 117 8.44 8.57 -14.27
C GLU A 117 9.82 8.30 -13.69
N SER A 118 10.06 7.07 -13.25
CA SER A 118 11.34 6.71 -12.66
C SER A 118 11.74 5.34 -13.13
N THR A 119 13.05 5.16 -13.34
CA THR A 119 13.60 3.86 -13.69
C THR A 119 14.05 3.10 -12.45
N SER A 120 13.90 3.70 -11.29
CA SER A 120 14.24 3.05 -10.03
C SER A 120 13.00 2.42 -9.43
N PRO A 121 13.14 1.39 -8.61
CA PRO A 121 11.98 0.86 -7.89
C PRO A 121 11.33 1.94 -7.05
N ALA A 122 10.03 1.83 -6.85
CA ALA A 122 9.31 2.75 -6.00
C ALA A 122 9.85 2.70 -4.59
N PRO A 123 9.85 3.83 -3.87
CA PRO A 123 10.30 3.83 -2.49
C PRO A 123 9.47 2.87 -1.64
N SER A 124 10.13 2.14 -0.76
CA SER A 124 9.42 1.21 0.12
C SER A 124 8.45 1.93 1.03
N ALA A 125 8.71 3.20 1.30
CA ALA A 125 7.82 3.97 2.17
C ALA A 125 6.45 4.19 1.54
N THR A 126 6.28 3.95 0.25
CA THR A 126 4.97 4.02 -0.35
C THR A 126 4.11 2.85 0.06
N ALA A 127 4.62 2.04 0.94
CA ALA A 127 3.84 0.97 1.52
C ALA A 127 3.26 0.07 0.44
N LYS A 128 4.09 -0.38 -0.46
CA LYS A 128 3.62 -1.34 -1.43
C LYS A 128 3.03 -2.50 -0.70
N PRO A 129 1.75 -2.73 -0.85
CA PRO A 129 1.15 -3.84 -0.14
C PRO A 129 1.68 -5.13 -0.70
N ARG A 130 1.80 -6.04 0.19
CA ARG A 130 2.14 -7.36 -0.20
C ARG A 130 0.92 -8.21 -0.03
N ASN A 131 1.12 -9.43 -0.36
CA ASN A 131 0.09 -10.39 -0.06
C ASN A 131 -0.17 -10.40 1.44
N ALA A 132 -1.38 -10.56 1.82
CA ALA A 132 -1.77 -10.52 3.23
C ALA A 132 -1.10 -11.62 4.06
N LEU A 133 -0.59 -12.64 3.44
CA LEU A 133 0.15 -13.67 4.11
C LEU A 133 1.62 -13.31 4.19
N GLY A 134 1.96 -12.24 3.65
CA GLY A 134 3.11 -11.81 3.76
C GLY A 134 4.15 -11.76 3.27
N ARG A 135 4.36 -11.78 3.20
CA ARG A 135 5.37 -11.75 3.01
C ARG A 135 5.67 -11.20 2.81
#